data_ad9646a4ef5ad6321014aee7135dd1cc
#
_entry.id   ad9646a4ef5ad6321014aee7135dd1cc
#
_cell.length_a   1.000
_cell.length_b   1.000
_cell.length_c   1.000
_cell.angle_alpha   90.00
_cell.angle_beta   90.00
_cell.angle_gamma   90.00
#
_symmetry.space_group_name_H-M   'P 1'
#
loop_
_entity.id
_entity.type
_entity.pdbx_description
1 polymer ?
#
loop_
_entity_poly.entity_id
_entity_poly.type
_entity_poly.pdbx_seq_one_letter_code
_entity_poly.pdbx_strand_id
1 'polypeptide(L)'
;MHNILTSLLTISGWTCVVSTGILALFYLILRMRGAHLFIKSKFGPVLIFDSQDKQKTPIRLLNVGNKFQSVCYLQKELRYKLVCIYHQYMMQVVELSHKEAGKTLVIGAGGYSLPKWMWAHYPNMQVSVVEIDPTITKLAKRFFFLQQTLDSFCKNSYQELNYPACLEEQRPSTCRARIIHADGVHYLQHTQETYDVIINDAFAGKNALISLANQEGARLLKSRLRSDGVYLANIISPLDMSSGSILHKVIASMQTQFAYVYLIPEDEEDPRVVANNVLVASNLALKIAKSYRVESLPSH
;
A
#
# COMPACT_ATOMS: atom_id res chain seq x y z
N MET A 1 -59.32 -1.66 -13.90
CA MET A 1 -58.20 -1.74 -12.99
C MET A 1 -57.29 -2.98 -13.27
N HIS A 2 -57.82 -4.15 -13.53
CA HIS A 2 -57.00 -5.35 -13.73
C HIS A 2 -56.05 -5.27 -14.93
N ASN A 3 -56.46 -4.69 -16.06
CA ASN A 3 -55.63 -4.51 -17.25
C ASN A 3 -54.49 -3.49 -17.11
N ILE A 4 -54.60 -2.50 -16.23
CA ILE A 4 -53.55 -1.52 -16.02
C ILE A 4 -52.44 -2.13 -15.12
N LEU A 5 -52.82 -2.94 -14.13
CA LEU A 5 -51.84 -3.59 -13.25
C LEU A 5 -50.99 -4.64 -14.01
N THR A 6 -51.63 -5.43 -14.92
CA THR A 6 -50.92 -6.37 -15.76
C THR A 6 -49.99 -5.70 -16.76
N SER A 7 -50.40 -4.56 -17.34
CA SER A 7 -49.53 -3.78 -18.23
C SER A 7 -48.34 -3.16 -17.49
N LEU A 8 -48.52 -2.67 -16.26
CA LEU A 8 -47.43 -2.13 -15.44
C LEU A 8 -46.44 -3.22 -15.01
N LEU A 9 -46.91 -4.40 -14.67
CA LEU A 9 -46.06 -5.56 -14.31
C LEU A 9 -45.26 -6.05 -15.53
N THR A 10 -45.84 -6.08 -16.73
CA THR A 10 -45.13 -6.46 -17.95
C THR A 10 -44.09 -5.39 -18.33
N ILE A 11 -44.40 -4.12 -18.25
CA ILE A 11 -43.44 -3.02 -18.54
C ILE A 11 -42.28 -3.06 -17.55
N SER A 12 -42.53 -3.25 -16.25
CA SER A 12 -41.47 -3.39 -15.23
C SER A 12 -40.62 -4.63 -15.44
N GLY A 13 -41.21 -5.75 -15.89
CA GLY A 13 -40.49 -6.97 -16.25
C GLY A 13 -39.58 -6.78 -17.45
N TRP A 14 -40.04 -6.15 -18.51
CA TRP A 14 -39.22 -5.85 -19.69
C TRP A 14 -38.11 -4.84 -19.41
N THR A 15 -38.35 -3.80 -18.63
CA THR A 15 -37.29 -2.87 -18.22
C THR A 15 -36.22 -3.57 -17.36
N CYS A 16 -36.58 -4.49 -16.50
CA CYS A 16 -35.64 -5.30 -15.74
C CYS A 16 -34.78 -6.21 -16.64
N VAL A 17 -35.39 -6.89 -17.61
CA VAL A 17 -34.69 -7.78 -18.56
C VAL A 17 -33.74 -6.97 -19.46
N VAL A 18 -34.17 -5.82 -20.00
CA VAL A 18 -33.33 -4.97 -20.84
C VAL A 18 -32.17 -4.39 -20.06
N SER A 19 -32.39 -3.90 -18.84
CA SER A 19 -31.32 -3.36 -18.00
C SER A 19 -30.31 -4.44 -17.60
N THR A 20 -30.77 -5.65 -17.28
CA THR A 20 -29.89 -6.79 -16.99
C THR A 20 -29.08 -7.21 -18.22
N GLY A 21 -29.70 -7.21 -19.40
CA GLY A 21 -29.01 -7.50 -20.66
C GLY A 21 -27.93 -6.47 -20.99
N ILE A 22 -28.20 -5.19 -20.80
CA ILE A 22 -27.22 -4.10 -21.00
C ILE A 22 -26.04 -4.23 -20.01
N LEU A 23 -26.33 -4.51 -18.76
CA LEU A 23 -25.29 -4.72 -17.74
C LEU A 23 -24.43 -5.95 -18.04
N ALA A 24 -25.04 -7.05 -18.49
CA ALA A 24 -24.33 -8.26 -18.90
C ALA A 24 -23.43 -8.00 -20.12
N LEU A 25 -23.94 -7.29 -21.12
CA LEU A 25 -23.17 -6.90 -22.30
C LEU A 25 -22.01 -5.96 -21.94
N PHE A 26 -22.25 -4.97 -21.11
CA PHE A 26 -21.20 -4.08 -20.60
C PHE A 26 -20.12 -4.85 -19.83
N TYR A 27 -20.51 -5.78 -18.94
CA TYR A 27 -19.57 -6.66 -18.25
C TYR A 27 -18.75 -7.52 -19.21
N LEU A 28 -19.40 -8.06 -20.26
CA LEU A 28 -18.71 -8.85 -21.28
C LEU A 28 -17.68 -8.01 -22.05
N ILE A 29 -18.04 -6.78 -22.44
CA ILE A 29 -17.14 -5.84 -23.11
C ILE A 29 -15.94 -5.51 -22.22
N LEU A 30 -16.15 -5.24 -20.93
CA LEU A 30 -15.06 -5.02 -19.97
C LEU A 30 -14.12 -6.23 -19.92
N ARG A 31 -14.67 -7.44 -19.84
CA ARG A 31 -13.91 -8.69 -19.83
C ARG A 31 -13.09 -8.90 -21.10
N MET A 32 -13.68 -8.62 -22.27
CA MET A 32 -12.97 -8.71 -23.56
C MET A 32 -11.83 -7.69 -23.66
N ARG A 33 -11.90 -6.57 -22.95
CA ARG A 33 -10.84 -5.56 -22.84
C ARG A 33 -9.86 -5.81 -21.70
N GLY A 34 -9.88 -7.00 -21.09
CA GLY A 34 -8.98 -7.33 -19.96
C GLY A 34 -9.33 -6.62 -18.65
N ALA A 35 -10.52 -6.02 -18.55
CA ALA A 35 -10.97 -5.36 -17.33
C ALA A 35 -11.83 -6.30 -16.47
N HIS A 36 -11.64 -6.26 -15.15
CA HIS A 36 -12.36 -7.05 -14.15
C HIS A 36 -12.94 -6.12 -13.09
N LEU A 37 -14.27 -6.13 -12.95
CA LEU A 37 -14.97 -5.38 -11.92
C LEU A 37 -15.42 -6.31 -10.80
N PHE A 38 -15.10 -5.97 -9.56
CA PHE A 38 -15.53 -6.65 -8.34
C PHE A 38 -16.26 -5.66 -7.46
N ILE A 39 -17.50 -5.97 -7.09
CA ILE A 39 -18.39 -5.02 -6.39
C ILE A 39 -18.10 -4.96 -4.90
N LYS A 40 -17.50 -6.00 -4.31
CA LYS A 40 -17.39 -6.15 -2.86
C LYS A 40 -15.94 -6.10 -2.38
N SER A 41 -15.52 -4.92 -1.91
CA SER A 41 -14.34 -4.74 -1.07
C SER A 41 -14.70 -3.85 0.13
N LYS A 42 -13.80 -3.72 1.10
CA LYS A 42 -14.00 -2.88 2.29
C LYS A 42 -14.12 -1.39 1.94
N PHE A 43 -13.50 -0.96 0.84
CA PHE A 43 -13.40 0.45 0.43
C PHE A 43 -14.14 0.76 -0.89
N GLY A 44 -15.07 -0.10 -1.29
CA GLY A 44 -15.87 0.08 -2.49
C GLY A 44 -15.53 -0.87 -3.62
N PRO A 45 -16.04 -0.62 -4.83
CA PRO A 45 -15.79 -1.49 -5.98
C PRO A 45 -14.32 -1.50 -6.37
N VAL A 46 -13.85 -2.65 -6.83
CA VAL A 46 -12.49 -2.87 -7.32
C VAL A 46 -12.51 -3.04 -8.82
N LEU A 47 -11.75 -2.24 -9.53
CA LEU A 47 -11.53 -2.36 -10.96
C LEU A 47 -10.07 -2.74 -11.23
N ILE A 48 -9.87 -3.85 -11.93
CA ILE A 48 -8.55 -4.30 -12.41
C ILE A 48 -8.61 -4.25 -13.93
N PHE A 49 -7.63 -3.62 -14.56
CA PHE A 49 -7.56 -3.51 -16.02
C PHE A 49 -6.13 -3.41 -16.52
N ASP A 50 -5.94 -3.86 -17.76
CA ASP A 50 -4.66 -3.80 -18.43
C ASP A 50 -4.56 -2.51 -19.26
N SER A 51 -3.34 -1.94 -19.31
CA SER A 51 -3.01 -0.71 -20.01
C SER A 51 -1.54 -0.77 -20.48
N GLN A 52 -0.98 0.36 -20.84
CA GLN A 52 0.42 0.52 -21.20
C GLN A 52 1.02 1.72 -20.49
N ASP A 53 2.29 1.65 -20.15
CA ASP A 53 3.05 2.80 -19.66
C ASP A 53 3.45 3.76 -20.82
N LYS A 54 4.22 4.81 -20.51
CA LYS A 54 4.69 5.79 -21.51
C LYS A 54 5.58 5.16 -22.59
N GLN A 55 6.24 4.03 -22.30
CA GLN A 55 7.06 3.26 -23.21
C GLN A 55 6.29 2.16 -23.95
N LYS A 56 4.96 2.15 -23.84
CA LYS A 56 4.04 1.14 -24.38
C LYS A 56 4.27 -0.27 -23.81
N THR A 57 4.90 -0.38 -22.65
CA THR A 57 5.05 -1.65 -21.93
C THR A 57 3.71 -2.03 -21.26
N PRO A 58 3.23 -3.27 -21.45
CA PRO A 58 1.98 -3.72 -20.84
C PRO A 58 2.04 -3.70 -19.32
N ILE A 59 1.08 -3.04 -18.70
CA ILE A 59 0.91 -2.92 -17.24
C ILE A 59 -0.51 -3.32 -16.83
N ARG A 60 -0.66 -3.73 -15.58
CA ARG A 60 -1.97 -3.96 -14.94
C ARG A 60 -2.14 -3.00 -13.78
N LEU A 61 -3.33 -2.39 -13.72
CA LEU A 61 -3.70 -1.40 -12.71
C LEU A 61 -4.78 -1.95 -11.79
N LEU A 62 -4.71 -1.53 -10.52
CA LEU A 62 -5.69 -1.78 -9.48
C LEU A 62 -6.29 -0.45 -9.03
N ASN A 63 -7.60 -0.30 -9.17
CA ASN A 63 -8.37 0.80 -8.59
C ASN A 63 -9.34 0.28 -7.54
N VAL A 64 -9.45 0.97 -6.43
CA VAL A 64 -10.42 0.67 -5.34
C VAL A 64 -11.16 1.94 -4.98
N GLY A 65 -12.49 1.90 -5.02
CA GLY A 65 -13.31 3.07 -4.72
C GLY A 65 -12.99 4.27 -5.61
N ASN A 66 -12.76 4.05 -6.92
CA ASN A 66 -12.36 5.05 -7.91
C ASN A 66 -10.98 5.71 -7.66
N LYS A 67 -10.13 5.11 -6.82
CA LYS A 67 -8.77 5.59 -6.58
C LYS A 67 -7.76 4.57 -7.09
N PHE A 68 -6.72 5.05 -7.75
CA PHE A 68 -5.56 4.25 -8.12
C PHE A 68 -4.87 3.72 -6.84
N GLN A 69 -4.56 2.43 -6.82
CA GLN A 69 -3.95 1.77 -5.67
C GLN A 69 -2.63 1.09 -6.01
N SER A 70 -2.51 0.52 -7.20
CA SER A 70 -1.31 -0.25 -7.53
C SER A 70 -1.18 -0.48 -9.02
N VAL A 71 0.06 -0.75 -9.45
CA VAL A 71 0.40 -1.11 -10.81
C VAL A 71 1.51 -2.17 -10.82
N CYS A 72 1.49 -3.06 -11.81
CA CYS A 72 2.59 -3.98 -12.09
C CYS A 72 2.79 -4.20 -13.59
N TYR A 73 3.99 -4.57 -14.01
CA TYR A 73 4.25 -5.04 -15.35
C TYR A 73 3.67 -6.43 -15.58
N LEU A 74 3.17 -6.68 -16.81
CA LEU A 74 2.63 -7.99 -17.21
C LEU A 74 3.71 -8.92 -17.78
N GLN A 75 4.76 -8.37 -18.34
CA GLN A 75 5.89 -9.12 -18.91
C GLN A 75 6.63 -9.89 -17.80
N LYS A 76 6.98 -11.14 -18.07
CA LYS A 76 7.62 -12.04 -17.10
C LYS A 76 8.94 -11.47 -16.56
N GLU A 77 9.74 -10.88 -17.42
CA GLU A 77 11.07 -10.31 -17.14
C GLU A 77 10.98 -9.04 -16.26
N LEU A 78 9.86 -8.32 -16.34
CA LEU A 78 9.63 -7.08 -15.60
C LEU A 78 8.72 -7.25 -14.39
N ARG A 79 8.22 -8.46 -14.12
CA ARG A 79 7.18 -8.75 -13.11
C ARG A 79 7.52 -8.27 -11.71
N TYR A 80 8.79 -8.27 -11.36
CA TYR A 80 9.28 -7.80 -10.06
C TYR A 80 9.89 -6.40 -10.11
N LYS A 81 9.88 -5.73 -11.28
CA LYS A 81 10.32 -4.33 -11.36
C LYS A 81 9.27 -3.41 -10.73
N LEU A 82 9.72 -2.47 -9.91
CA LEU A 82 8.85 -1.44 -9.33
C LEU A 82 8.51 -0.40 -10.40
N VAL A 83 7.21 -0.21 -10.67
CA VAL A 83 6.73 0.78 -11.64
C VAL A 83 6.73 2.18 -11.02
N CYS A 84 6.26 2.32 -9.78
CA CYS A 84 6.18 3.60 -9.08
C CYS A 84 7.56 4.04 -8.59
N ILE A 85 7.91 5.29 -8.87
CA ILE A 85 9.21 5.88 -8.52
C ILE A 85 9.38 5.95 -7.01
N TYR A 86 8.36 6.35 -6.26
CA TYR A 86 8.43 6.42 -4.80
C TYR A 86 8.73 5.06 -4.14
N HIS A 87 8.27 3.95 -4.72
CA HIS A 87 8.67 2.61 -4.27
C HIS A 87 10.17 2.36 -4.48
N GLN A 88 10.73 2.84 -5.60
CA GLN A 88 12.16 2.73 -5.86
C GLN A 88 12.96 3.55 -4.84
N TYR A 89 12.51 4.77 -4.50
CA TYR A 89 13.12 5.58 -3.45
C TYR A 89 13.08 4.90 -2.08
N MET A 90 11.94 4.29 -1.72
CA MET A 90 11.85 3.53 -0.47
C MET A 90 12.87 2.39 -0.40
N MET A 91 13.05 1.65 -1.50
CA MET A 91 14.03 0.55 -1.52
C MET A 91 15.47 1.06 -1.49
N GLN A 92 15.78 2.17 -2.16
CA GLN A 92 17.09 2.83 -2.04
C GLN A 92 17.40 3.24 -0.59
N VAL A 93 16.41 3.73 0.15
CA VAL A 93 16.61 4.05 1.58
C VAL A 93 16.86 2.79 2.41
N VAL A 94 16.17 1.68 2.12
CA VAL A 94 16.43 0.38 2.77
C VAL A 94 17.88 -0.05 2.53
N GLU A 95 18.39 0.06 1.32
CA GLU A 95 19.78 -0.25 0.96
C GLU A 95 20.78 0.70 1.63
N LEU A 96 20.53 2.01 1.60
CA LEU A 96 21.37 3.01 2.26
C LEU A 96 21.43 2.84 3.79
N SER A 97 20.41 2.20 4.38
CA SER A 97 20.35 1.88 5.81
C SER A 97 20.90 0.50 6.15
N HIS A 98 21.34 -0.29 5.17
CA HIS A 98 21.85 -1.66 5.32
C HIS A 98 20.84 -2.60 6.01
N LYS A 99 19.57 -2.54 5.60
CA LYS A 99 18.47 -3.32 6.19
C LYS A 99 17.91 -4.42 5.26
N GLU A 100 18.65 -4.81 4.22
CA GLU A 100 18.21 -5.80 3.20
C GLU A 100 18.03 -7.22 3.77
N ALA A 101 18.58 -7.50 4.94
CA ALA A 101 18.40 -8.77 5.67
C ALA A 101 17.54 -8.60 6.93
N GLY A 102 16.96 -7.41 7.13
CA GLY A 102 16.21 -7.06 8.33
C GLY A 102 14.79 -7.60 8.36
N LYS A 103 14.11 -7.32 9.48
CA LYS A 103 12.69 -7.60 9.67
C LYS A 103 11.89 -6.37 9.27
N THR A 104 11.08 -6.49 8.23
CA THR A 104 10.31 -5.38 7.65
C THR A 104 8.82 -5.58 7.85
N LEU A 105 8.14 -4.52 8.26
CA LEU A 105 6.68 -4.43 8.27
C LEU A 105 6.23 -3.50 7.14
N VAL A 106 5.30 -3.96 6.31
CA VAL A 106 4.60 -3.14 5.32
C VAL A 106 3.14 -3.00 5.72
N ILE A 107 2.66 -1.78 5.89
CA ILE A 107 1.27 -1.44 6.20
C ILE A 107 0.61 -0.94 4.92
N GLY A 108 -0.42 -1.66 4.47
CA GLY A 108 -1.03 -1.48 3.16
C GLY A 108 -0.28 -2.27 2.08
N ALA A 109 -1.02 -2.95 1.23
CA ALA A 109 -0.43 -3.86 0.27
C ALA A 109 -0.83 -3.60 -1.19
N GLY A 110 -2.08 -3.22 -1.45
CA GLY A 110 -2.61 -3.06 -2.79
C GLY A 110 -2.32 -4.28 -3.67
N GLY A 111 -1.59 -4.10 -4.77
CA GLY A 111 -1.11 -5.19 -5.64
C GLY A 111 0.14 -5.91 -5.12
N TYR A 112 0.57 -5.67 -3.90
CA TYR A 112 1.76 -6.25 -3.28
C TYR A 112 3.07 -5.94 -4.04
N SER A 113 3.18 -4.79 -4.68
CA SER A 113 4.35 -4.45 -5.50
C SER A 113 5.64 -4.41 -4.67
N LEU A 114 5.67 -3.69 -3.55
CA LEU A 114 6.81 -3.65 -2.63
C LEU A 114 7.15 -5.02 -2.03
N PRO A 115 6.22 -5.74 -1.38
CA PRO A 115 6.52 -7.04 -0.80
C PRO A 115 7.03 -8.05 -1.82
N LYS A 116 6.43 -8.13 -3.01
CA LYS A 116 6.90 -9.01 -4.09
C LYS A 116 8.33 -8.70 -4.52
N TRP A 117 8.64 -7.41 -4.68
CA TRP A 117 9.98 -6.97 -5.01
C TRP A 117 10.98 -7.38 -3.93
N MET A 118 10.69 -7.14 -2.64
CA MET A 118 11.56 -7.52 -1.52
C MET A 118 11.80 -9.03 -1.45
N TRP A 119 10.76 -9.85 -1.61
CA TRP A 119 10.91 -11.30 -1.61
C TRP A 119 11.73 -11.82 -2.78
N ALA A 120 11.69 -11.14 -3.92
CA ALA A 120 12.48 -11.51 -5.10
C ALA A 120 13.96 -11.09 -5.00
N HIS A 121 14.26 -9.94 -4.36
CA HIS A 121 15.61 -9.36 -4.37
C HIS A 121 16.39 -9.55 -3.07
N TYR A 122 15.69 -9.66 -1.92
CA TYR A 122 16.33 -9.78 -0.61
C TYR A 122 16.05 -11.14 0.02
N PRO A 123 16.88 -12.17 -0.25
CA PRO A 123 16.62 -13.55 0.17
C PRO A 123 16.56 -13.75 1.69
N ASN A 124 17.24 -12.91 2.45
CA ASN A 124 17.32 -12.99 3.91
C ASN A 124 16.35 -12.06 4.66
N MET A 125 15.59 -11.23 3.94
CA MET A 125 14.63 -10.32 4.55
C MET A 125 13.35 -11.06 4.97
N GLN A 126 12.89 -10.77 6.18
CA GLN A 126 11.58 -11.19 6.67
C GLN A 126 10.57 -10.05 6.48
N VAL A 127 9.55 -10.28 5.67
CA VAL A 127 8.56 -9.23 5.37
C VAL A 127 7.19 -9.64 5.90
N SER A 128 6.69 -8.88 6.86
CA SER A 128 5.30 -8.93 7.33
C SER A 128 4.50 -7.86 6.63
N VAL A 129 3.34 -8.22 6.09
CA VAL A 129 2.43 -7.30 5.38
C VAL A 129 1.11 -7.26 6.13
N VAL A 130 0.70 -6.07 6.54
CA VAL A 130 -0.62 -5.86 7.17
C VAL A 130 -1.55 -5.25 6.14
N GLU A 131 -2.57 -6.00 5.75
CA GLU A 131 -3.60 -5.59 4.79
C GLU A 131 -4.98 -5.69 5.45
N ILE A 132 -5.70 -4.59 5.45
CA ILE A 132 -6.99 -4.50 6.14
C ILE A 132 -8.13 -5.20 5.39
N ASP A 133 -8.00 -5.38 4.06
CA ASP A 133 -9.01 -6.02 3.23
C ASP A 133 -8.53 -7.35 2.64
N PRO A 134 -8.96 -8.50 3.19
CA PRO A 134 -8.61 -9.82 2.65
C PRO A 134 -8.99 -10.00 1.19
N THR A 135 -9.98 -9.23 0.69
CA THR A 135 -10.37 -9.27 -0.72
C THR A 135 -9.25 -8.79 -1.61
N ILE A 136 -8.54 -7.72 -1.21
CA ILE A 136 -7.39 -7.19 -1.95
C ILE A 136 -6.28 -8.24 -2.04
N THR A 137 -5.96 -8.92 -0.94
CA THR A 137 -5.00 -10.05 -0.96
C THR A 137 -5.40 -11.15 -1.94
N LYS A 138 -6.68 -11.58 -1.93
CA LYS A 138 -7.19 -12.59 -2.88
C LYS A 138 -7.04 -12.14 -4.33
N LEU A 139 -7.36 -10.87 -4.61
CA LEU A 139 -7.21 -10.29 -5.94
C LEU A 139 -5.73 -10.16 -6.35
N ALA A 140 -4.86 -9.78 -5.43
CA ALA A 140 -3.42 -9.73 -5.68
C ALA A 140 -2.84 -11.10 -6.01
N LYS A 141 -3.23 -12.15 -5.29
CA LYS A 141 -2.86 -13.54 -5.60
C LYS A 141 -3.27 -13.94 -7.01
N ARG A 142 -4.48 -13.58 -7.42
CA ARG A 142 -5.07 -13.98 -8.71
C ARG A 142 -4.57 -13.16 -9.89
N PHE A 143 -4.39 -11.84 -9.73
CA PHE A 143 -4.17 -10.91 -10.84
C PHE A 143 -2.81 -10.21 -10.82
N PHE A 144 -2.13 -10.12 -9.67
CA PHE A 144 -0.89 -9.37 -9.50
C PHE A 144 0.31 -10.28 -9.18
N PHE A 145 0.24 -11.54 -9.55
CA PHE A 145 1.31 -12.54 -9.41
C PHE A 145 1.77 -12.81 -7.96
N LEU A 146 0.97 -12.42 -6.96
CA LEU A 146 1.33 -12.64 -5.56
C LEU A 146 1.48 -14.13 -5.24
N GLN A 147 0.52 -14.98 -5.65
CA GLN A 147 0.60 -16.43 -5.40
C GLN A 147 1.88 -17.01 -6.00
N GLN A 148 2.18 -16.69 -7.25
CA GLN A 148 3.39 -17.16 -7.92
C GLN A 148 4.68 -16.68 -7.21
N THR A 149 4.69 -15.46 -6.68
CA THR A 149 5.82 -14.93 -5.91
C THR A 149 6.03 -15.73 -4.63
N LEU A 150 4.95 -15.98 -3.88
CA LEU A 150 5.01 -16.78 -2.65
C LEU A 150 5.51 -18.20 -2.92
N ASP A 151 5.01 -18.84 -3.98
CA ASP A 151 5.43 -20.18 -4.39
C ASP A 151 6.91 -20.24 -4.81
N SER A 152 7.40 -19.18 -5.46
CA SER A 152 8.77 -19.12 -5.96
C SER A 152 9.81 -18.78 -4.89
N PHE A 153 9.49 -17.87 -3.98
CA PHE A 153 10.47 -17.31 -3.04
C PHE A 153 10.20 -17.62 -1.57
N CYS A 154 8.98 -18.04 -1.22
CA CYS A 154 8.56 -18.20 0.18
C CYS A 154 7.88 -19.54 0.47
N LYS A 155 7.99 -20.53 -0.42
CA LYS A 155 7.21 -21.78 -0.42
C LYS A 155 7.12 -22.50 0.94
N ASN A 156 8.21 -22.56 1.69
CA ASN A 156 8.28 -23.24 2.99
C ASN A 156 8.38 -22.24 4.17
N SER A 157 8.16 -20.97 3.93
CA SER A 157 8.36 -19.89 4.88
C SER A 157 7.32 -18.78 4.71
N TYR A 158 6.06 -19.19 4.56
CA TYR A 158 4.90 -18.32 4.36
C TYR A 158 3.81 -18.60 5.39
N GLN A 159 3.23 -17.54 5.91
CA GLN A 159 2.07 -17.55 6.81
C GLN A 159 1.03 -16.51 6.38
N GLU A 160 -0.24 -16.86 6.50
CA GLU A 160 -1.37 -15.93 6.34
C GLU A 160 -2.29 -16.04 7.54
N LEU A 161 -2.50 -14.94 8.23
CA LEU A 161 -3.14 -14.88 9.53
C LEU A 161 -4.26 -13.83 9.53
N ASN A 162 -5.34 -14.12 10.25
CA ASN A 162 -6.38 -13.15 10.53
C ASN A 162 -6.20 -12.60 11.95
N TYR A 163 -6.49 -11.32 12.15
CA TYR A 163 -6.60 -10.73 13.47
C TYR A 163 -7.82 -11.32 14.22
N PRO A 164 -7.78 -11.65 15.53
CA PRO A 164 -6.64 -11.48 16.45
C PRO A 164 -5.64 -12.66 16.50
N ALA A 165 -5.87 -13.75 15.77
CA ALA A 165 -5.03 -14.95 15.83
C ALA A 165 -3.52 -14.68 15.64
N CYS A 166 -3.17 -13.62 14.87
CA CYS A 166 -1.78 -13.21 14.68
C CYS A 166 -1.08 -12.72 15.97
N LEU A 167 -1.84 -12.37 17.01
CA LEU A 167 -1.32 -11.90 18.30
C LEU A 167 -1.12 -13.06 19.30
N GLU A 168 -1.78 -14.19 19.06
CA GLU A 168 -1.68 -15.39 19.94
C GLU A 168 -0.38 -16.16 19.71
N GLU A 169 0.30 -15.89 18.59
CA GLU A 169 1.62 -16.42 18.33
C GLU A 169 2.66 -15.75 19.24
N GLN A 170 2.91 -16.35 20.40
CA GLN A 170 3.84 -15.84 21.43
C GLN A 170 5.32 -15.88 20.99
N ARG A 171 5.65 -16.45 19.83
CA ARG A 171 7.02 -16.53 19.32
C ARG A 171 7.22 -15.62 18.12
N PRO A 172 8.35 -14.89 18.07
CA PRO A 172 8.71 -14.14 16.88
C PRO A 172 8.68 -15.06 15.67
N SER A 173 7.92 -14.69 14.65
CA SER A 173 7.86 -15.47 13.42
C SER A 173 9.23 -15.49 12.75
N THR A 174 9.68 -16.66 12.33
CA THR A 174 10.85 -16.84 11.47
C THR A 174 10.45 -16.93 9.99
N CYS A 175 9.15 -16.82 9.68
CA CYS A 175 8.66 -16.87 8.33
C CYS A 175 9.21 -15.71 7.51
N ARG A 176 9.64 -16.01 6.28
CA ARG A 176 10.13 -15.02 5.34
C ARG A 176 9.00 -14.11 4.84
N ALA A 177 7.79 -14.65 4.69
CA ALA A 177 6.60 -13.93 4.27
C ALA A 177 5.45 -14.16 5.27
N ARG A 178 4.92 -13.07 5.81
CA ARG A 178 3.68 -13.09 6.60
C ARG A 178 2.69 -12.11 6.02
N ILE A 179 1.46 -12.55 5.80
CA ILE A 179 0.33 -11.70 5.45
C ILE A 179 -0.63 -11.70 6.62
N ILE A 180 -0.96 -10.52 7.14
CA ILE A 180 -1.78 -10.33 8.34
C ILE A 180 -2.98 -9.48 7.95
N HIS A 181 -4.19 -10.02 8.10
CA HIS A 181 -5.42 -9.30 7.83
C HIS A 181 -5.88 -8.55 9.07
N ALA A 182 -5.44 -7.29 9.17
CA ALA A 182 -5.72 -6.40 10.30
C ALA A 182 -5.71 -4.93 9.89
N ASP A 183 -6.27 -4.07 10.73
CA ASP A 183 -5.97 -2.64 10.69
C ASP A 183 -4.52 -2.41 11.13
N GLY A 184 -3.78 -1.56 10.40
CA GLY A 184 -2.35 -1.36 10.62
C GLY A 184 -2.04 -0.71 11.97
N VAL A 185 -2.84 0.26 12.41
CA VAL A 185 -2.68 0.93 13.71
C VAL A 185 -2.99 -0.05 14.83
N HIS A 186 -4.10 -0.76 14.71
CA HIS A 186 -4.51 -1.77 15.68
C HIS A 186 -3.45 -2.88 15.82
N TYR A 187 -2.89 -3.35 14.71
CA TYR A 187 -1.80 -4.32 14.74
C TYR A 187 -0.56 -3.77 15.48
N LEU A 188 -0.12 -2.55 15.16
CA LEU A 188 1.02 -1.92 15.84
C LEU A 188 0.79 -1.73 17.35
N GLN A 189 -0.43 -1.43 17.78
CA GLN A 189 -0.76 -1.26 19.19
C GLN A 189 -0.63 -2.55 19.99
N HIS A 190 -0.92 -3.70 19.40
CA HIS A 190 -1.03 -4.98 20.12
C HIS A 190 0.14 -5.96 19.86
N THR A 191 0.86 -5.81 18.74
CA THR A 191 2.03 -6.66 18.48
C THR A 191 3.15 -6.37 19.47
N GLN A 192 3.91 -7.38 19.85
CA GLN A 192 5.16 -7.24 20.61
C GLN A 192 6.40 -7.28 19.71
N GLU A 193 6.20 -7.45 18.41
CA GLU A 193 7.30 -7.50 17.45
C GLU A 193 7.92 -6.13 17.21
N THR A 194 9.23 -6.12 16.99
CA THR A 194 9.98 -4.95 16.57
C THR A 194 10.61 -5.18 15.21
N TYR A 195 10.77 -4.10 14.45
CA TYR A 195 11.16 -4.12 13.06
C TYR A 195 12.40 -3.28 12.81
N ASP A 196 13.19 -3.69 11.84
CA ASP A 196 14.30 -2.88 11.30
C ASP A 196 13.77 -1.79 10.36
N VAL A 197 12.68 -2.11 9.64
CA VAL A 197 12.01 -1.17 8.74
C VAL A 197 10.50 -1.26 8.93
N ILE A 198 9.84 -0.12 9.00
CA ILE A 198 8.38 -0.03 8.90
C ILE A 198 8.05 0.85 7.71
N ILE A 199 7.30 0.32 6.75
CA ILE A 199 6.82 1.04 5.56
C ILE A 199 5.32 1.24 5.67
N ASN A 200 4.87 2.48 5.62
CA ASN A 200 3.47 2.84 5.56
C ASN A 200 3.10 3.27 4.13
N ASP A 201 2.49 2.36 3.40
CA ASP A 201 1.97 2.57 2.04
C ASP A 201 0.46 2.32 2.00
N ALA A 202 -0.23 2.64 3.11
CA ALA A 202 -1.67 2.45 3.23
C ALA A 202 -2.44 3.59 2.56
N PHE A 203 -3.27 3.23 1.59
CA PHE A 203 -4.02 4.17 0.75
C PHE A 203 -5.50 4.32 1.14
N ALA A 204 -5.96 3.60 2.12
CA ALA A 204 -7.36 3.49 2.46
C ALA A 204 -7.87 4.67 3.29
N GLY A 205 -8.34 5.70 2.60
CA GLY A 205 -9.09 6.81 3.17
C GLY A 205 -8.24 7.83 3.93
N LYS A 206 -8.86 8.96 4.27
CA LYS A 206 -8.24 10.07 5.01
C LYS A 206 -7.71 9.67 6.40
N ASN A 207 -8.12 8.52 6.95
CA ASN A 207 -7.87 8.16 8.35
C ASN A 207 -6.60 7.33 8.60
N ALA A 208 -6.17 6.44 7.70
CA ALA A 208 -5.03 5.55 7.98
C ALA A 208 -3.68 6.31 7.98
N LEU A 209 -3.49 7.23 7.04
CA LEU A 209 -2.29 8.09 7.03
C LEU A 209 -2.28 9.02 8.25
N ILE A 210 -3.43 9.62 8.58
CA ILE A 210 -3.58 10.60 9.66
C ILE A 210 -3.33 9.96 11.04
N SER A 211 -3.73 8.70 11.25
CA SER A 211 -3.58 8.03 12.54
C SER A 211 -2.14 7.74 12.94
N LEU A 212 -1.26 7.52 11.94
CA LEU A 212 0.19 7.35 12.18
C LEU A 212 0.99 8.65 11.97
N ALA A 213 0.35 9.70 11.47
CA ALA A 213 0.96 10.99 11.14
C ALA A 213 0.90 12.01 12.28
N ASN A 214 0.37 11.66 13.44
CA ASN A 214 0.31 12.49 14.63
C ASN A 214 1.36 12.06 15.66
N GLN A 215 1.49 12.80 16.76
CA GLN A 215 2.49 12.51 17.80
C GLN A 215 2.31 11.14 18.46
N GLU A 216 1.06 10.68 18.64
CA GLU A 216 0.78 9.36 19.21
C GLU A 216 1.20 8.26 18.24
N GLY A 217 0.89 8.41 16.95
CA GLY A 217 1.36 7.53 15.89
C GLY A 217 2.89 7.50 15.80
N ALA A 218 3.57 8.64 15.91
CA ALA A 218 5.02 8.71 15.92
C ALA A 218 5.62 7.95 17.11
N ARG A 219 5.05 8.07 18.32
CA ARG A 219 5.48 7.29 19.50
C ARG A 219 5.25 5.79 19.29
N LEU A 220 4.10 5.41 18.75
CA LEU A 220 3.78 4.02 18.44
C LEU A 220 4.78 3.42 17.45
N LEU A 221 5.04 4.09 16.33
CA LEU A 221 6.04 3.70 15.35
C LEU A 221 7.43 3.54 15.99
N LYS A 222 7.84 4.53 16.79
CA LYS A 222 9.11 4.48 17.54
C LYS A 222 9.21 3.27 18.45
N SER A 223 8.13 2.90 19.15
CA SER A 223 8.09 1.75 20.05
C SER A 223 8.17 0.39 19.34
N ARG A 224 7.87 0.35 18.04
CA ARG A 224 7.90 -0.85 17.20
C ARG A 224 9.10 -0.91 16.26
N LEU A 225 9.90 0.13 16.21
CA LEU A 225 11.18 0.13 15.53
C LEU A 225 12.31 -0.26 16.49
N ARG A 226 13.31 -0.98 15.99
CA ARG A 226 14.59 -1.15 16.66
C ARG A 226 15.29 0.21 16.80
N SER A 227 16.27 0.29 17.69
CA SER A 227 16.96 1.57 17.98
C SER A 227 17.57 2.25 16.74
N ASP A 228 18.01 1.46 15.78
CA ASP A 228 18.59 1.85 14.50
C ASP A 228 17.63 1.65 13.32
N GLY A 229 16.34 1.46 13.61
CA GLY A 229 15.32 1.22 12.61
C GLY A 229 14.93 2.45 11.80
N VAL A 230 14.29 2.20 10.65
CA VAL A 230 13.86 3.23 9.70
C VAL A 230 12.36 3.14 9.46
N TYR A 231 11.68 4.28 9.57
CA TYR A 231 10.30 4.44 9.13
C TYR A 231 10.25 5.12 7.77
N LEU A 232 9.43 4.57 6.87
CA LEU A 232 9.17 5.10 5.54
C LEU A 232 7.66 5.29 5.38
N ALA A 233 7.22 6.40 4.79
CA ALA A 233 5.82 6.61 4.47
C ALA A 233 5.63 7.28 3.11
N ASN A 234 4.60 6.85 2.40
CA ASN A 234 4.12 7.53 1.21
C ASN A 234 3.14 8.64 1.61
N ILE A 235 3.51 9.89 1.39
CA ILE A 235 2.68 11.06 1.66
C ILE A 235 2.23 11.68 0.34
N ILE A 236 0.94 11.54 0.02
CA ILE A 236 0.37 12.11 -1.19
C ILE A 236 -0.10 13.53 -0.91
N SER A 237 0.70 14.47 -1.35
CA SER A 237 0.46 15.91 -1.16
C SER A 237 1.28 16.75 -2.13
N PRO A 238 0.92 18.02 -2.32
CA PRO A 238 1.89 19.00 -2.81
C PRO A 238 3.06 19.15 -1.81
N LEU A 239 4.18 19.71 -2.25
CA LEU A 239 5.30 20.06 -1.38
C LEU A 239 5.03 21.36 -0.59
N ASP A 240 3.87 21.42 0.04
CA ASP A 240 3.45 22.55 0.87
C ASP A 240 3.93 22.36 2.30
N MET A 241 4.89 23.20 2.72
CA MET A 241 5.47 23.23 4.06
C MET A 241 4.85 24.32 4.94
N SER A 242 3.78 24.98 4.49
CA SER A 242 3.08 26.00 5.29
C SER A 242 2.52 25.41 6.59
N SER A 243 2.49 26.24 7.64
CA SER A 243 1.93 25.83 8.93
C SER A 243 0.47 25.36 8.76
N GLY A 244 0.20 24.14 9.22
CA GLY A 244 -1.13 23.52 9.12
C GLY A 244 -1.34 22.62 7.90
N SER A 245 -0.44 22.60 6.89
CA SER A 245 -0.48 21.63 5.81
C SER A 245 -0.32 20.20 6.35
N ILE A 246 -0.76 19.21 5.58
CA ILE A 246 -0.63 17.80 5.99
C ILE A 246 0.84 17.41 6.12
N LEU A 247 1.67 17.86 5.18
CA LEU A 247 3.09 17.55 5.14
C LEU A 247 3.82 18.14 6.37
N HIS A 248 3.57 19.41 6.68
CA HIS A 248 4.10 20.07 7.86
C HIS A 248 3.73 19.32 9.16
N LYS A 249 2.44 18.97 9.33
CA LYS A 249 1.96 18.24 10.52
C LYS A 249 2.63 16.88 10.70
N VAL A 250 2.76 16.12 9.61
CA VAL A 250 3.41 14.80 9.65
C VAL A 250 4.89 14.92 10.01
N ILE A 251 5.61 15.83 9.37
CA ILE A 251 7.03 16.07 9.64
C ILE A 251 7.23 16.51 11.09
N ALA A 252 6.50 17.52 11.56
CA ALA A 252 6.59 17.99 12.93
C ALA A 252 6.33 16.88 13.94
N SER A 253 5.35 16.01 13.69
CA SER A 253 5.07 14.85 14.55
C SER A 253 6.23 13.87 14.57
N MET A 254 6.85 13.55 13.43
CA MET A 254 8.01 12.65 13.38
C MET A 254 9.24 13.24 14.08
N GLN A 255 9.48 14.54 13.94
CA GLN A 255 10.58 15.24 14.61
C GLN A 255 10.49 15.23 16.15
N THR A 256 9.32 14.97 16.74
CA THR A 256 9.18 14.77 18.19
C THR A 256 9.81 13.46 18.68
N GLN A 257 9.99 12.46 17.80
CA GLN A 257 10.40 11.11 18.17
C GLN A 257 11.69 10.64 17.50
N PHE A 258 12.06 11.23 16.36
CA PHE A 258 13.19 10.81 15.53
C PHE A 258 14.19 11.96 15.36
N ALA A 259 15.47 11.63 15.49
CA ALA A 259 16.55 12.60 15.37
C ALA A 259 16.76 13.11 13.93
N TYR A 260 16.37 12.31 12.95
CA TYR A 260 16.53 12.62 11.54
C TYR A 260 15.23 12.37 10.81
N VAL A 261 14.74 13.39 10.10
CA VAL A 261 13.57 13.29 9.21
C VAL A 261 14.00 13.82 7.85
N TYR A 262 13.69 13.06 6.81
CA TYR A 262 13.97 13.42 5.42
C TYR A 262 12.67 13.36 4.61
N LEU A 263 12.60 14.18 3.58
CA LEU A 263 11.51 14.18 2.61
C LEU A 263 12.11 14.06 1.21
N ILE A 264 11.80 12.98 0.51
CA ILE A 264 12.22 12.73 -0.87
C ILE A 264 10.99 12.93 -1.76
N PRO A 265 10.90 14.04 -2.49
CA PRO A 265 9.78 14.31 -3.37
C PRO A 265 9.81 13.40 -4.62
N GLU A 266 8.64 13.03 -5.14
CA GLU A 266 8.54 12.35 -6.43
C GLU A 266 8.69 13.35 -7.59
N ASP A 267 8.20 14.57 -7.41
CA ASP A 267 8.30 15.67 -8.37
C ASP A 267 8.95 16.88 -7.67
N GLU A 268 10.16 17.22 -8.11
CA GLU A 268 10.90 18.40 -7.62
C GLU A 268 10.68 19.63 -8.49
N GLU A 269 10.15 19.47 -9.72
CA GLU A 269 10.02 20.55 -10.69
C GLU A 269 8.83 21.46 -10.38
N ASP A 270 7.68 20.89 -9.99
CA ASP A 270 6.51 21.66 -9.59
C ASP A 270 6.00 21.28 -8.20
N PRO A 271 6.35 22.05 -7.16
CA PRO A 271 5.96 21.77 -5.77
C PRO A 271 4.45 21.85 -5.52
N ARG A 272 3.65 22.35 -6.47
CA ARG A 272 2.19 22.45 -6.36
C ARG A 272 1.49 21.17 -6.81
N VAL A 273 2.19 20.30 -7.52
CA VAL A 273 1.65 19.01 -7.97
C VAL A 273 1.46 18.08 -6.78
N VAL A 274 0.29 17.43 -6.74
CA VAL A 274 0.04 16.35 -5.77
C VAL A 274 0.78 15.09 -6.24
N ALA A 275 1.85 14.74 -5.54
CA ALA A 275 2.71 13.61 -5.87
C ALA A 275 2.92 12.69 -4.65
N ASN A 276 3.55 11.53 -4.87
CA ASN A 276 3.89 10.60 -3.81
C ASN A 276 5.27 10.97 -3.22
N ASN A 277 5.27 11.61 -2.07
CA ASN A 277 6.50 12.01 -1.41
C ASN A 277 6.90 10.96 -0.38
N VAL A 278 8.17 10.57 -0.35
CA VAL A 278 8.67 9.60 0.64
C VAL A 278 9.18 10.33 1.86
N LEU A 279 8.45 10.19 2.96
CA LEU A 279 8.92 10.59 4.28
C LEU A 279 9.81 9.47 4.85
N VAL A 280 10.97 9.85 5.38
CA VAL A 280 11.90 8.95 6.08
C VAL A 280 12.14 9.47 7.47
N ALA A 281 12.01 8.62 8.50
CA ALA A 281 12.34 8.99 9.87
C ALA A 281 13.23 7.91 10.53
N SER A 282 14.32 8.33 11.17
CA SER A 282 15.30 7.44 11.83
C SER A 282 16.01 8.15 12.97
N ASN A 283 16.61 7.36 13.87
CA ASN A 283 17.55 7.90 14.86
C ASN A 283 19.00 7.87 14.40
N LEU A 284 19.29 7.21 13.30
CA LEU A 284 20.60 7.24 12.66
C LEU A 284 20.58 8.22 11.49
N ALA A 285 21.67 8.93 11.32
CA ALA A 285 21.90 9.72 10.12
C ALA A 285 22.09 8.76 8.94
N LEU A 286 21.20 8.86 7.96
CA LEU A 286 21.28 8.07 6.74
C LEU A 286 22.11 8.80 5.68
N LYS A 287 22.72 8.06 4.75
CA LYS A 287 23.46 8.62 3.61
C LYS A 287 22.50 9.13 2.50
N ILE A 288 21.49 9.87 2.90
CA ILE A 288 20.54 10.56 2.02
C ILE A 288 21.08 11.96 1.76
N ALA A 289 20.87 12.52 0.57
CA ALA A 289 21.32 13.85 0.23
C ALA A 289 20.84 14.87 1.26
N LYS A 290 21.71 15.80 1.66
CA LYS A 290 21.40 16.80 2.71
C LYS A 290 20.19 17.69 2.33
N SER A 291 19.98 17.91 1.03
CA SER A 291 18.82 18.65 0.50
C SER A 291 17.47 18.05 0.90
N TYR A 292 17.43 16.74 1.14
CA TYR A 292 16.20 16.04 1.57
C TYR A 292 16.02 15.99 3.09
N ARG A 293 17.03 16.43 3.86
CA ARG A 293 16.90 16.51 5.32
C ARG A 293 16.03 17.71 5.68
N VAL A 294 14.99 17.47 6.43
CA VAL A 294 14.15 18.56 6.96
C VAL A 294 14.75 19.06 8.27
N GLU A 295 15.11 20.33 8.31
CA GLU A 295 15.54 21.00 9.54
C GLU A 295 14.38 21.06 10.55
N SER A 296 14.71 21.25 11.84
CA SER A 296 13.68 21.32 12.88
C SER A 296 12.68 22.42 12.55
N LEU A 297 11.41 22.02 12.42
CA LEU A 297 10.34 22.99 12.29
C LEU A 297 10.16 23.72 13.63
N PRO A 298 9.91 25.04 13.63
CA PRO A 298 9.67 25.78 14.87
C PRO A 298 8.47 25.14 15.61
N SER A 299 8.69 24.84 16.90
CA SER A 299 7.61 24.46 17.80
C SER A 299 6.69 25.67 18.00
N HIS A 300 5.45 25.57 17.55
CA HIS A 300 4.41 26.55 17.85
C HIS A 300 3.67 26.17 19.12
#